data_f219b09a978539e65bf0069ae6949866
#
_entry.id   f219b09a978539e65bf0069ae6949866
#
_cell.length_a   1.000
_cell.length_b   1.000
_cell.length_c   1.000
_cell.angle_alpha   90.00
_cell.angle_beta   90.00
_cell.angle_gamma   90.00
#
_symmetry.space_group_name_H-M   'P 1'
#
loop_
_entity.id
_entity.type
_entity.pdbx_description
1 polymer ?
#
loop_
_entity_poly.entity_id
_entity_poly.type
_entity_poly.pdbx_seq_one_letter_code
_entity_poly.pdbx_strand_id
1 'polypeptide(L)'
;IREFTELGSGFKIAMRYLEIRGAGNLLGAQQHGHMEAVGYDLYCKMLNEAVKSLKGLPVRESYDTTIDVDIDAYIPDKYIRNEYQKLDIYKRIAGIENHEEYEDMLEELLDRFGEPPRSVLNLLEIASVKALAHSAYVTEVSEKADFIRFTLYEKAAINPAGIPGLVEEWKGLLKFTVDTRPYFLYQRKKNNRQAKEDTMEIVKKVLLGIKALVDEKA
;
A
#
# COMPACT_ATOMS: atom_id res chain seq x y z
N ILE A 1 12.48 -31.09 0.94
CA ILE A 1 13.20 -30.31 -0.10
C ILE A 1 12.87 -30.82 -1.51
N ARG A 2 12.59 -32.12 -1.69
CA ARG A 2 12.30 -32.71 -3.01
C ARG A 2 10.91 -32.35 -3.59
N GLU A 3 9.94 -31.93 -2.77
CA GLU A 3 8.60 -31.52 -3.20
C GLU A 3 8.51 -30.13 -3.81
N PHE A 4 9.57 -29.35 -3.75
CA PHE A 4 9.58 -27.94 -4.14
C PHE A 4 10.34 -27.64 -5.45
N THR A 5 10.71 -28.67 -6.20
CA THR A 5 11.46 -28.52 -7.46
C THR A 5 10.60 -28.59 -8.73
N GLU A 6 9.29 -28.81 -8.62
CA GLU A 6 8.40 -28.78 -9.78
C GLU A 6 7.89 -27.37 -10.09
N LEU A 7 7.65 -27.11 -11.38
CA LEU A 7 7.08 -25.87 -11.91
C LEU A 7 5.70 -25.63 -11.28
N GLY A 8 5.57 -24.96 -10.20
CA GLY A 8 4.34 -24.78 -9.41
C GLY A 8 4.59 -24.74 -7.91
N SER A 9 5.79 -25.11 -7.47
CA SER A 9 6.12 -25.09 -6.05
C SER A 9 6.18 -23.67 -5.49
N GLY A 10 6.69 -22.71 -6.26
CA GLY A 10 6.66 -21.29 -5.90
C GLY A 10 5.26 -20.75 -5.72
N PHE A 11 4.32 -21.26 -6.53
CA PHE A 11 2.91 -20.95 -6.40
C PHE A 11 2.29 -21.48 -5.08
N LYS A 12 2.52 -22.75 -4.72
CA LYS A 12 2.04 -23.33 -3.46
C LYS A 12 2.62 -22.63 -2.24
N ILE A 13 3.89 -22.23 -2.31
CA ILE A 13 4.56 -21.46 -1.25
C ILE A 13 3.93 -20.07 -1.12
N ALA A 14 3.68 -19.37 -2.23
CA ALA A 14 3.05 -18.06 -2.25
C ALA A 14 1.62 -18.12 -1.67
N MET A 15 0.82 -19.13 -2.05
CA MET A 15 -0.53 -19.31 -1.52
C MET A 15 -0.53 -19.61 -0.02
N ARG A 16 0.34 -20.49 0.44
CA ARG A 16 0.46 -20.81 1.87
C ARG A 16 0.93 -19.60 2.69
N TYR A 17 1.76 -18.74 2.10
CA TYR A 17 2.18 -17.49 2.72
C TYR A 17 1.01 -16.50 2.85
N LEU A 18 0.18 -16.37 1.81
CA LEU A 18 -1.04 -15.55 1.82
C LEU A 18 -2.07 -16.04 2.84
N GLU A 19 -2.23 -17.35 2.99
CA GLU A 19 -3.11 -17.96 3.98
C GLU A 19 -2.65 -17.72 5.42
N ILE A 20 -1.33 -17.79 5.67
CA ILE A 20 -0.76 -17.68 7.02
C ILE A 20 -0.70 -16.25 7.51
N ARG A 21 -0.49 -15.28 6.63
CA ARG A 21 -0.22 -13.88 6.99
C ARG A 21 -1.26 -12.86 6.53
N GLY A 22 -2.22 -13.28 5.69
CA GLY A 22 -3.17 -12.37 5.07
C GLY A 22 -2.51 -11.43 4.04
N ALA A 23 -3.34 -10.81 3.20
CA ALA A 23 -2.87 -9.98 2.09
C ALA A 23 -2.33 -8.60 2.53
N GLY A 24 -2.61 -8.15 3.73
CA GLY A 24 -2.03 -6.93 4.28
C GLY A 24 -0.50 -6.90 4.21
N ASN A 25 0.13 -8.08 4.27
CA ASN A 25 1.58 -8.23 4.10
C ASN A 25 2.08 -8.19 2.66
N LEU A 26 1.22 -8.37 1.66
CA LEU A 26 1.57 -8.18 0.24
C LEU A 26 1.67 -6.71 -0.14
N LEU A 27 0.89 -5.87 0.53
CA LEU A 27 0.81 -4.44 0.29
C LEU A 27 1.56 -3.61 1.35
N GLY A 28 1.98 -4.23 2.46
CA GLY A 28 2.71 -3.59 3.55
C GLY A 28 3.79 -4.51 4.11
N ALA A 29 5.01 -3.99 4.31
CA ALA A 29 6.13 -4.76 4.81
C ALA A 29 6.11 -4.87 6.34
N GLN A 30 5.67 -5.99 6.87
CA GLN A 30 6.27 -6.50 8.11
C GLN A 30 7.13 -7.71 7.76
N GLN A 31 8.34 -7.43 7.28
CA GLN A 31 9.37 -8.44 7.10
C GLN A 31 10.11 -8.66 8.42
N HIS A 32 9.57 -9.51 9.27
CA HIS A 32 10.37 -10.15 10.31
C HIS A 32 10.41 -11.65 10.05
N GLY A 33 11.45 -12.04 9.35
CA GLY A 33 12.00 -13.39 9.32
C GLY A 33 11.31 -14.38 8.38
N HIS A 34 11.64 -14.33 7.08
CA HIS A 34 11.91 -15.54 6.29
C HIS A 34 12.39 -15.17 4.89
N MET A 35 13.51 -15.70 4.47
CA MET A 35 14.15 -15.49 3.16
C MET A 35 13.26 -15.89 1.97
N GLU A 36 12.24 -16.69 2.17
CA GLU A 36 11.33 -17.15 1.10
C GLU A 36 10.32 -16.07 0.68
N ALA A 37 9.90 -15.20 1.61
CA ALA A 37 9.02 -14.06 1.31
C ALA A 37 9.74 -12.98 0.49
N VAL A 38 11.01 -12.72 0.80
CA VAL A 38 11.89 -11.80 0.07
C VAL A 38 12.05 -12.24 -1.39
N GLY A 39 12.12 -13.56 -1.65
CA GLY A 39 12.25 -14.10 -3.00
C GLY A 39 11.05 -13.81 -3.90
N TYR A 40 9.82 -13.83 -3.36
CA TYR A 40 8.62 -13.57 -4.15
C TYR A 40 8.41 -12.06 -4.43
N ASP A 41 8.58 -11.21 -3.43
CA ASP A 41 8.52 -9.76 -3.60
C ASP A 41 9.61 -9.26 -4.56
N LEU A 42 10.82 -9.79 -4.41
CA LEU A 42 11.93 -9.49 -5.31
C LEU A 42 11.64 -9.96 -6.74
N TYR A 43 11.06 -11.15 -6.90
CA TYR A 43 10.67 -11.69 -8.21
C TYR A 43 9.59 -10.83 -8.88
N CYS A 44 8.55 -10.44 -8.16
CA CYS A 44 7.50 -9.55 -8.68
C CYS A 44 8.06 -8.16 -9.03
N LYS A 45 8.97 -7.63 -8.22
CA LYS A 45 9.67 -6.37 -8.49
C LYS A 45 10.52 -6.45 -9.75
N MET A 46 11.34 -7.49 -9.88
CA MET A 46 12.18 -7.71 -11.07
C MET A 46 11.33 -7.91 -12.33
N LEU A 47 10.19 -8.61 -12.23
CA LEU A 47 9.28 -8.80 -13.36
C LEU A 47 8.65 -7.47 -13.80
N ASN A 48 8.21 -6.64 -12.84
CA ASN A 48 7.67 -5.31 -13.13
C ASN A 48 8.72 -4.37 -13.72
N GLU A 49 9.95 -4.39 -13.20
CA GLU A 49 11.07 -3.61 -13.75
C GLU A 49 11.43 -4.08 -15.17
N ALA A 50 11.47 -5.39 -15.41
CA ALA A 50 11.73 -5.93 -16.75
C ALA A 50 10.62 -5.54 -17.74
N VAL A 51 9.36 -5.59 -17.35
CA VAL A 51 8.23 -5.16 -18.19
C VAL A 51 8.27 -3.66 -18.47
N LYS A 52 8.59 -2.81 -17.47
CA LYS A 52 8.77 -1.37 -17.67
C LYS A 52 9.94 -1.05 -18.59
N SER A 53 11.07 -1.76 -18.44
CA SER A 53 12.25 -1.64 -19.32
C SER A 53 11.96 -2.06 -20.77
N LEU A 54 11.22 -3.15 -20.98
CA LEU A 54 10.81 -3.62 -22.30
C LEU A 54 9.83 -2.65 -23.00
N LYS A 55 9.04 -1.89 -22.22
CA LYS A 55 8.15 -0.85 -22.74
C LYS A 55 8.85 0.48 -23.00
N GLY A 56 10.17 0.58 -22.78
CA GLY A 56 10.94 1.82 -23.00
C GLY A 56 10.54 2.96 -22.06
N LEU A 57 9.85 2.67 -20.96
CA LEU A 57 9.50 3.67 -19.97
C LEU A 57 10.75 4.02 -19.15
N PRO A 58 10.98 5.30 -18.84
CA PRO A 58 12.12 5.68 -18.01
C PRO A 58 12.01 4.96 -16.66
N VAL A 59 13.07 4.24 -16.29
CA VAL A 59 13.22 3.68 -14.95
C VAL A 59 13.40 4.90 -14.02
N ARG A 60 12.29 5.42 -13.48
CA ARG A 60 12.37 6.39 -12.39
C ARG A 60 13.03 5.68 -11.23
N GLU A 61 13.93 6.38 -10.52
CA GLU A 61 14.50 5.87 -9.26
C GLU A 61 13.34 5.29 -8.43
N SER A 62 13.25 3.95 -8.36
CA SER A 62 12.09 3.30 -7.76
C SER A 62 12.32 3.23 -6.27
N TYR A 63 11.55 3.95 -5.52
CA TYR A 63 11.36 3.72 -4.10
C TYR A 63 10.09 2.87 -3.90
N ASP A 64 10.13 2.00 -2.91
CA ASP A 64 8.96 1.22 -2.53
C ASP A 64 8.13 2.00 -1.51
N THR A 65 6.81 1.82 -1.58
CA THR A 65 5.88 2.39 -0.61
C THR A 65 5.25 1.27 0.21
N THR A 66 5.28 1.43 1.53
CA THR A 66 4.71 0.50 2.50
C THR A 66 3.55 1.15 3.24
N ILE A 67 2.43 0.42 3.38
CA ILE A 67 1.26 0.82 4.16
C ILE A 67 1.11 -0.18 5.33
N ASP A 68 1.47 0.26 6.54
CA ASP A 68 1.37 -0.51 7.78
C ASP A 68 0.23 0.07 8.64
N VAL A 69 -0.99 -0.43 8.40
CA VAL A 69 -2.21 -0.02 9.10
C VAL A 69 -2.92 -1.26 9.67
N ASP A 70 -3.53 -1.10 10.84
CA ASP A 70 -4.23 -2.18 11.54
C ASP A 70 -5.65 -2.36 10.98
N ILE A 71 -5.73 -3.00 9.81
CA ILE A 71 -7.00 -3.26 9.12
C ILE A 71 -7.03 -4.67 8.52
N ASP A 72 -8.16 -5.35 8.65
CA ASP A 72 -8.36 -6.66 8.03
C ASP A 72 -8.53 -6.51 6.53
N ALA A 73 -7.53 -6.98 5.75
CA ALA A 73 -7.50 -6.87 4.30
C ALA A 73 -7.01 -8.18 3.68
N TYR A 74 -7.95 -8.99 3.20
CA TYR A 74 -7.66 -10.29 2.58
C TYR A 74 -8.85 -10.78 1.76
N ILE A 75 -8.63 -11.76 0.88
CA ILE A 75 -9.66 -12.42 0.09
C ILE A 75 -10.08 -13.72 0.79
N PRO A 76 -11.29 -13.80 1.38
CA PRO A 76 -11.77 -15.01 2.04
C PRO A 76 -11.99 -16.17 1.05
N ASP A 77 -11.76 -17.43 1.48
CA ASP A 77 -12.02 -18.61 0.66
C ASP A 77 -13.48 -18.77 0.27
N LYS A 78 -14.39 -18.22 1.08
CA LYS A 78 -15.82 -18.21 0.77
C LYS A 78 -16.15 -17.30 -0.42
N TYR A 79 -15.34 -16.26 -0.65
CA TYR A 79 -15.53 -15.30 -1.72
C TYR A 79 -14.87 -15.79 -3.02
N ILE A 80 -13.60 -16.14 -2.98
CA ILE A 80 -12.88 -16.74 -4.11
C ILE A 80 -12.28 -18.07 -3.67
N ARG A 81 -12.88 -19.18 -4.13
CA ARG A 81 -12.47 -20.54 -3.74
C ARG A 81 -11.25 -21.05 -4.52
N ASN A 82 -11.13 -20.60 -5.76
CA ASN A 82 -10.04 -21.05 -6.63
C ASN A 82 -8.75 -20.30 -6.30
N GLU A 83 -7.72 -21.02 -5.86
CA GLU A 83 -6.44 -20.46 -5.42
C GLU A 83 -5.72 -19.70 -6.53
N TYR A 84 -5.81 -20.17 -7.78
CA TYR A 84 -5.18 -19.49 -8.93
C TYR A 84 -5.85 -18.15 -9.23
N GLN A 85 -7.18 -18.13 -9.22
CA GLN A 85 -7.95 -16.89 -9.38
C GLN A 85 -7.69 -15.92 -8.23
N LYS A 86 -7.63 -16.43 -6.99
CA LYS A 86 -7.32 -15.62 -5.82
C LYS A 86 -5.95 -14.96 -5.95
N LEU A 87 -4.92 -15.72 -6.35
CA LEU A 87 -3.57 -15.18 -6.55
C LEU A 87 -3.54 -14.15 -7.69
N ASP A 88 -4.24 -14.41 -8.79
CA ASP A 88 -4.34 -13.48 -9.91
C ASP A 88 -4.97 -12.15 -9.46
N ILE A 89 -6.08 -12.22 -8.73
CA ILE A 89 -6.73 -11.03 -8.17
C ILE A 89 -5.81 -10.28 -7.20
N TYR A 90 -5.09 -10.97 -6.31
CA TYR A 90 -4.12 -10.32 -5.44
C TYR A 90 -3.03 -9.55 -6.21
N LYS A 91 -2.49 -10.15 -7.27
CA LYS A 91 -1.47 -9.51 -8.11
C LYS A 91 -2.02 -8.26 -8.80
N ARG A 92 -3.22 -8.36 -9.32
CA ARG A 92 -3.87 -7.25 -10.03
C ARG A 92 -4.22 -6.11 -9.06
N ILE A 93 -4.74 -6.43 -7.88
CA ILE A 93 -4.98 -5.43 -6.82
C ILE A 93 -3.66 -4.74 -6.42
N ALA A 94 -2.58 -5.52 -6.24
CA ALA A 94 -1.27 -4.96 -5.89
C ALA A 94 -0.68 -4.05 -6.99
N GLY A 95 -1.13 -4.21 -8.22
CA GLY A 95 -0.72 -3.40 -9.38
C GLY A 95 -1.55 -2.16 -9.63
N ILE A 96 -2.57 -1.85 -8.81
CA ILE A 96 -3.41 -0.65 -8.96
C ILE A 96 -2.55 0.60 -8.74
N GLU A 97 -2.50 1.47 -9.76
CA GLU A 97 -1.73 2.72 -9.74
C GLU A 97 -2.61 3.99 -9.76
N ASN A 98 -3.91 3.85 -10.10
CA ASN A 98 -4.82 4.97 -10.22
C ASN A 98 -6.27 4.59 -9.87
N HIS A 99 -7.15 5.60 -9.85
CA HIS A 99 -8.55 5.41 -9.47
C HIS A 99 -9.36 4.64 -10.52
N GLU A 100 -9.06 4.79 -11.80
CA GLU A 100 -9.72 4.06 -12.89
C GLU A 100 -9.49 2.55 -12.75
N GLU A 101 -8.25 2.13 -12.51
CA GLU A 101 -7.91 0.73 -12.26
C GLU A 101 -8.55 0.17 -10.97
N TYR A 102 -8.76 1.02 -9.96
CA TYR A 102 -9.51 0.65 -8.76
C TYR A 102 -10.98 0.35 -9.09
N GLU A 103 -11.65 1.24 -9.84
CA GLU A 103 -13.04 1.07 -10.24
C GLU A 103 -13.22 -0.16 -11.14
N ASP A 104 -12.35 -0.35 -12.14
CA ASP A 104 -12.34 -1.51 -13.03
C ASP A 104 -12.21 -2.82 -12.24
N MET A 105 -11.32 -2.85 -11.25
CA MET A 105 -11.14 -4.03 -10.41
C MET A 105 -12.37 -4.29 -9.53
N LEU A 106 -12.98 -3.25 -8.99
CA LEU A 106 -14.20 -3.36 -8.18
C LEU A 106 -15.37 -3.90 -9.03
N GLU A 107 -15.53 -3.38 -10.25
CA GLU A 107 -16.56 -3.84 -11.18
C GLU A 107 -16.36 -5.30 -11.58
N GLU A 108 -15.12 -5.70 -11.89
CA GLU A 108 -14.80 -7.09 -12.21
C GLU A 108 -15.08 -8.03 -11.02
N LEU A 109 -14.74 -7.63 -9.80
CA LEU A 109 -15.03 -8.44 -8.61
C LEU A 109 -16.52 -8.63 -8.41
N LEU A 110 -17.32 -7.57 -8.59
CA LEU A 110 -18.79 -7.62 -8.56
C LEU A 110 -19.34 -8.58 -9.61
N ASP A 111 -18.90 -8.48 -10.85
CA ASP A 111 -19.39 -9.29 -11.96
C ASP A 111 -19.05 -10.77 -11.82
N ARG A 112 -17.84 -11.09 -11.38
CA ARG A 112 -17.34 -12.47 -11.36
C ARG A 112 -17.65 -13.23 -10.08
N PHE A 113 -17.65 -12.52 -8.94
CA PHE A 113 -17.71 -13.16 -7.62
C PHE A 113 -18.85 -12.63 -6.75
N GLY A 114 -19.61 -11.64 -7.23
CA GLY A 114 -20.65 -10.98 -6.47
C GLY A 114 -20.11 -9.91 -5.52
N GLU A 115 -20.95 -9.46 -4.59
CA GLU A 115 -20.62 -8.35 -3.69
C GLU A 115 -19.36 -8.63 -2.85
N PRO A 116 -18.31 -7.79 -2.95
CA PRO A 116 -17.07 -7.99 -2.21
C PRO A 116 -17.29 -7.82 -0.69
N PRO A 117 -16.81 -8.75 0.14
CA PRO A 117 -16.84 -8.57 1.58
C PRO A 117 -15.91 -7.42 2.04
N ARG A 118 -16.14 -6.89 3.24
CA ARG A 118 -15.40 -5.74 3.77
C ARG A 118 -13.87 -5.91 3.71
N SER A 119 -13.36 -7.12 3.97
CA SER A 119 -11.92 -7.42 3.90
C SER A 119 -11.34 -7.27 2.49
N VAL A 120 -12.12 -7.53 1.45
CA VAL A 120 -11.72 -7.33 0.05
C VAL A 120 -11.79 -5.84 -0.33
N LEU A 121 -12.82 -5.13 0.12
CA LEU A 121 -12.89 -3.67 -0.06
C LEU A 121 -11.72 -2.96 0.63
N ASN A 122 -11.38 -3.37 1.85
CA ASN A 122 -10.21 -2.86 2.57
C ASN A 122 -8.91 -3.11 1.79
N LEU A 123 -8.79 -4.28 1.14
CA LEU A 123 -7.64 -4.62 0.32
C LEU A 123 -7.48 -3.68 -0.89
N LEU A 124 -8.57 -3.42 -1.60
CA LEU A 124 -8.63 -2.45 -2.70
C LEU A 124 -8.28 -1.04 -2.20
N GLU A 125 -8.81 -0.67 -1.05
CA GLU A 125 -8.57 0.64 -0.44
C GLU A 125 -7.09 0.83 -0.06
N ILE A 126 -6.44 -0.19 0.53
CA ILE A 126 -5.00 -0.19 0.81
C ILE A 126 -4.19 -0.04 -0.47
N ALA A 127 -4.55 -0.73 -1.55
CA ALA A 127 -3.86 -0.61 -2.84
C ALA A 127 -3.96 0.82 -3.40
N SER A 128 -5.15 1.41 -3.38
CA SER A 128 -5.38 2.80 -3.79
C SER A 128 -4.57 3.80 -2.94
N VAL A 129 -4.55 3.60 -1.63
CA VAL A 129 -3.76 4.44 -0.71
C VAL A 129 -2.27 4.28 -0.96
N LYS A 130 -1.79 3.07 -1.25
CA LYS A 130 -0.39 2.82 -1.62
C LYS A 130 0.01 3.58 -2.89
N ALA A 131 -0.84 3.54 -3.92
CA ALA A 131 -0.62 4.30 -5.16
C ALA A 131 -0.58 5.82 -4.90
N LEU A 132 -1.51 6.32 -4.09
CA LEU A 132 -1.55 7.72 -3.68
C LEU A 132 -0.30 8.12 -2.90
N ALA A 133 0.13 7.32 -1.91
CA ALA A 133 1.33 7.56 -1.12
C ALA A 133 2.58 7.58 -2.01
N HIS A 134 2.68 6.62 -2.94
CA HIS A 134 3.76 6.60 -3.91
C HIS A 134 3.79 7.88 -4.76
N SER A 135 2.64 8.32 -5.26
CA SER A 135 2.55 9.58 -6.04
C SER A 135 2.86 10.83 -5.23
N ALA A 136 2.79 10.77 -3.90
CA ALA A 136 3.09 11.83 -2.95
C ALA A 136 4.53 11.76 -2.37
N TYR A 137 5.40 10.92 -2.93
CA TYR A 137 6.75 10.66 -2.41
C TYR A 137 6.79 10.17 -0.97
N VAL A 138 5.75 9.44 -0.52
CA VAL A 138 5.71 8.80 0.79
C VAL A 138 6.15 7.34 0.66
N THR A 139 7.23 6.98 1.34
CA THR A 139 7.82 5.63 1.34
C THR A 139 7.20 4.72 2.37
N GLU A 140 6.63 5.28 3.44
CA GLU A 140 6.03 4.49 4.51
C GLU A 140 4.89 5.27 5.17
N VAL A 141 3.74 4.59 5.33
CA VAL A 141 2.65 5.01 6.22
C VAL A 141 2.58 3.99 7.34
N SER A 142 2.87 4.40 8.58
CA SER A 142 2.89 3.50 9.74
C SER A 142 1.93 3.98 10.82
N GLU A 143 0.94 3.15 11.14
CA GLU A 143 -0.03 3.37 12.20
C GLU A 143 0.49 2.85 13.53
N LYS A 144 0.38 3.67 14.57
CA LYS A 144 0.59 3.29 15.98
C LYS A 144 -0.61 3.72 16.80
N ALA A 145 -0.68 3.27 18.05
CA ALA A 145 -1.83 3.55 18.92
C ALA A 145 -2.19 5.05 19.01
N ASP A 146 -1.17 5.92 19.09
CA ASP A 146 -1.35 7.35 19.35
C ASP A 146 -1.09 8.25 18.13
N PHE A 147 -0.54 7.71 17.04
CA PHE A 147 -0.17 8.51 15.87
C PHE A 147 -0.13 7.69 14.57
N ILE A 148 -0.14 8.41 13.45
CA ILE A 148 0.16 7.89 12.12
C ILE A 148 1.35 8.67 11.57
N ARG A 149 2.41 7.95 11.14
CA ARG A 149 3.61 8.53 10.56
C ARG A 149 3.60 8.35 9.05
N PHE A 150 3.96 9.40 8.33
CA PHE A 150 4.12 9.44 6.88
C PHE A 150 5.56 9.79 6.57
N THR A 151 6.39 8.81 6.25
CA THR A 151 7.82 9.00 5.98
C THR A 151 8.01 9.34 4.51
N LEU A 152 8.71 10.44 4.22
CA LEU A 152 8.98 10.90 2.87
C LEU A 152 10.22 10.24 2.28
N TYR A 153 10.25 10.18 0.95
CA TYR A 153 11.44 9.84 0.21
C TYR A 153 12.51 10.95 0.36
N GLU A 154 13.78 10.57 0.48
CA GLU A 154 14.89 11.52 0.73
C GLU A 154 15.01 12.59 -0.36
N LYS A 155 14.70 12.22 -1.61
CA LYS A 155 14.74 13.10 -2.78
C LYS A 155 13.33 13.53 -3.23
N ALA A 156 12.38 13.60 -2.29
CA ALA A 156 11.02 14.02 -2.60
C ALA A 156 10.98 15.43 -3.19
N ALA A 157 10.41 15.56 -4.37
CA ALA A 157 10.19 16.86 -5.01
C ALA A 157 8.97 17.57 -4.38
N ILE A 158 9.11 18.00 -3.12
CA ILE A 158 8.06 18.68 -2.36
C ILE A 158 8.44 20.15 -2.16
N ASN A 159 7.49 21.05 -2.43
CA ASN A 159 7.64 22.47 -2.17
C ASN A 159 7.64 22.76 -0.66
N PRO A 160 8.77 23.14 -0.05
CA PRO A 160 8.85 23.37 1.39
C PRO A 160 7.98 24.55 1.86
N ALA A 161 7.71 25.53 0.99
CA ALA A 161 6.91 26.70 1.32
C ALA A 161 5.44 26.38 1.60
N GLY A 162 4.94 25.27 1.07
CA GLY A 162 3.56 24.81 1.31
C GLY A 162 3.38 24.02 2.61
N ILE A 163 4.45 23.51 3.21
CA ILE A 163 4.39 22.64 4.41
C ILE A 163 3.71 23.37 5.59
N PRO A 164 4.03 24.63 5.93
CA PRO A 164 3.35 25.34 7.02
C PRO A 164 1.84 25.43 6.82
N GLY A 165 1.36 25.71 5.60
CA GLY A 165 -0.07 25.77 5.28
C GLY A 165 -0.76 24.45 5.51
N LEU A 166 -0.16 23.34 5.04
CA LEU A 166 -0.72 21.99 5.29
C LEU A 166 -0.81 21.68 6.78
N VAL A 167 0.24 21.98 7.57
CA VAL A 167 0.25 21.73 9.02
C VAL A 167 -0.83 22.56 9.72
N GLU A 168 -1.03 23.81 9.31
CA GLU A 168 -2.00 24.74 9.88
C GLU A 168 -3.46 24.27 9.65
N GLU A 169 -3.76 23.72 8.46
CA GLU A 169 -5.06 23.12 8.13
C GLU A 169 -5.49 22.05 9.15
N TRP A 170 -4.56 21.29 9.67
CA TRP A 170 -4.80 20.23 10.65
C TRP A 170 -4.86 20.70 12.11
N LYS A 171 -4.83 22.01 12.36
CA LYS A 171 -5.02 22.62 13.68
C LYS A 171 -4.17 21.98 14.79
N GLY A 172 -2.90 21.70 14.49
CA GLY A 172 -1.95 21.13 15.44
C GLY A 172 -1.97 19.59 15.56
N LEU A 173 -2.87 18.90 14.85
CA LEU A 173 -2.89 17.43 14.81
C LEU A 173 -1.80 16.86 13.88
N LEU A 174 -1.41 17.60 12.84
CA LEU A 174 -0.34 17.22 11.93
C LEU A 174 0.91 18.02 12.26
N LYS A 175 2.05 17.36 12.33
CA LYS A 175 3.37 17.98 12.55
C LYS A 175 4.33 17.50 11.48
N PHE A 176 5.24 18.36 11.06
CA PHE A 176 6.33 18.01 10.15
C PHE A 176 7.64 18.01 10.92
N THR A 177 8.47 17.00 10.69
CA THR A 177 9.77 16.84 11.30
C THR A 177 10.82 16.65 10.22
N VAL A 178 11.88 17.48 10.29
CA VAL A 178 13.06 17.36 9.43
C VAL A 178 14.07 16.50 10.15
N ASP A 179 14.31 15.32 9.61
CA ASP A 179 15.31 14.35 10.09
C ASP A 179 16.03 13.78 8.86
N THR A 180 16.91 12.81 9.03
CA THR A 180 17.55 12.05 7.93
C THR A 180 16.51 11.53 6.92
N ARG A 181 15.34 11.13 7.40
CA ARG A 181 14.14 10.85 6.60
C ARG A 181 13.03 11.78 7.09
N PRO A 182 12.70 12.86 6.37
CA PRO A 182 11.63 13.76 6.76
C PRO A 182 10.28 13.03 6.86
N TYR A 183 9.45 13.44 7.79
CA TYR A 183 8.15 12.81 7.97
C TYR A 183 7.08 13.78 8.48
N PHE A 184 5.81 13.48 8.13
CA PHE A 184 4.65 14.04 8.79
C PHE A 184 4.17 13.07 9.88
N LEU A 185 3.71 13.62 11.01
CA LEU A 185 3.16 12.88 12.12
C LEU A 185 1.76 13.40 12.42
N TYR A 186 0.74 12.57 12.18
CA TYR A 186 -0.62 12.86 12.60
C TYR A 186 -0.83 12.30 14.01
N GLN A 187 -1.18 13.17 14.97
CA GLN A 187 -1.41 12.81 16.36
C GLN A 187 -2.90 12.58 16.61
N ARG A 188 -3.28 11.39 17.06
CA ARG A 188 -4.67 11.06 17.38
C ARG A 188 -5.15 11.80 18.62
N LYS A 189 -6.40 12.24 18.62
CA LYS A 189 -7.02 12.85 19.81
C LYS A 189 -7.25 11.78 20.89
N LYS A 190 -6.71 11.99 22.09
CA LYS A 190 -6.81 11.05 23.22
C LYS A 190 -8.22 10.71 23.69
N ASN A 191 -9.23 11.48 23.30
CA ASN A 191 -10.60 11.41 23.86
C ASN A 191 -11.62 10.68 22.97
N ASN A 192 -11.23 10.03 21.89
CA ASN A 192 -12.21 9.42 21.00
C ASN A 192 -12.13 7.89 21.00
N ARG A 193 -12.29 7.27 22.18
CA ARG A 193 -12.52 5.81 22.29
C ARG A 193 -13.83 5.35 21.65
N GLN A 194 -14.72 6.25 21.28
CA GLN A 194 -16.06 5.97 20.75
C GLN A 194 -16.23 6.21 19.24
N ALA A 195 -15.40 7.01 18.60
CA ALA A 195 -15.31 7.03 17.14
C ALA A 195 -13.93 6.48 16.79
N LYS A 196 -13.87 5.25 16.30
CA LYS A 196 -12.77 4.82 15.45
C LYS A 196 -12.82 5.77 14.24
N GLU A 197 -12.15 6.92 14.36
CA GLU A 197 -11.86 7.78 13.22
C GLU A 197 -11.33 6.83 12.16
N ASP A 198 -11.96 6.81 11.01
CA ASP A 198 -11.57 5.90 9.97
C ASP A 198 -10.11 6.22 9.59
N THR A 199 -9.19 5.35 10.06
CA THR A 199 -7.75 5.51 9.82
C THR A 199 -7.48 5.75 8.34
N MET A 200 -8.20 5.04 7.45
CA MET A 200 -8.01 5.16 6.02
C MET A 200 -8.45 6.52 5.49
N GLU A 201 -9.50 7.10 6.05
CA GLU A 201 -9.95 8.46 5.68
C GLU A 201 -8.91 9.51 6.07
N ILE A 202 -8.34 9.40 7.28
CA ILE A 202 -7.26 10.29 7.74
C ILE A 202 -6.04 10.13 6.83
N VAL A 203 -5.63 8.90 6.57
CA VAL A 203 -4.47 8.60 5.73
C VAL A 203 -4.65 9.20 4.34
N LYS A 204 -5.81 8.99 3.70
CA LYS A 204 -6.11 9.59 2.39
C LYS A 204 -6.06 11.11 2.41
N LYS A 205 -6.67 11.76 3.40
CA LYS A 205 -6.68 13.22 3.51
C LYS A 205 -5.27 13.80 3.67
N VAL A 206 -4.45 13.20 4.55
CA VAL A 206 -3.06 13.65 4.74
C VAL A 206 -2.25 13.44 3.47
N LEU A 207 -2.37 12.28 2.82
CA LEU A 207 -1.66 11.99 1.58
C LEU A 207 -2.05 12.94 0.43
N LEU A 208 -3.32 13.29 0.30
CA LEU A 208 -3.79 14.28 -0.67
C LEU A 208 -3.17 15.66 -0.39
N GLY A 209 -3.11 16.06 0.88
CA GLY A 209 -2.42 17.29 1.27
C GLY A 209 -0.93 17.28 0.93
N ILE A 210 -0.23 16.17 1.20
CA ILE A 210 1.19 16.01 0.85
C ILE A 210 1.36 16.02 -0.68
N LYS A 211 0.49 15.33 -1.42
CA LYS A 211 0.52 15.29 -2.89
C LYS A 211 0.35 16.69 -3.50
N ALA A 212 -0.49 17.53 -2.90
CA ALA A 212 -0.67 18.90 -3.36
C ALA A 212 0.59 19.78 -3.20
N LEU A 213 1.56 19.33 -2.40
CA LEU A 213 2.86 19.98 -2.24
C LEU A 213 3.91 19.50 -3.27
N VAL A 214 3.62 18.45 -4.03
CA VAL A 214 4.54 17.91 -5.03
C VAL A 214 4.69 18.90 -6.18
N ASP A 215 5.93 19.28 -6.49
CA ASP A 215 6.25 20.10 -7.66
C ASP A 215 6.14 19.25 -8.94
N GLU A 216 5.14 19.51 -9.77
CA GLU A 216 4.94 18.80 -11.06
C GLU A 216 6.04 19.11 -12.10
N LYS A 217 6.98 19.99 -11.76
CA LYS A 217 8.05 20.47 -12.66
C LYS A 217 9.44 19.91 -12.34
N ALA A 218 9.54 18.96 -11.40
CA ALA A 218 10.83 18.39 -11.02
C ALA A 218 11.14 17.07 -11.75
#